data_9fcbf06f5de27cfc587f60bef7dd44be
#
_entry.id   9fcbf06f5de27cfc587f60bef7dd44be
#
_cell.length_a   1.000
_cell.length_b   1.000
_cell.length_c   1.000
_cell.angle_alpha   90.00
_cell.angle_beta   90.00
_cell.angle_gamma   90.00
#
_symmetry.space_group_name_H-M   'P 1'
#
loop_
_entity.id
_entity.type
_entity.pdbx_description
1 polymer ?
#
loop_
_entity_poly.entity_id
_entity_poly.type
_entity_poly.pdbx_seq_one_letter_code
_entity_poly.pdbx_strand_id
1 'polypeptide(L)'
;MLFIPCLKKTYGILISTLLSLILLTSFLLTAQEKTYLSPLILTGKIEAGDTQKFTVPWSQTWRQQIKWMKPEGEFIRKGELAIVFESSDSDSQIEQLEAQLVQTKETANNNRQKNEILIINAEHDLIKTQLNHKLTTTMLDTPLSFRSQFEKDNLVFDFEKSAKELNQAKLKLKTALDSQKADVDKQFISIEKIQSQLDNNREEKEKLQLKATRDGTILHANHPWNGSKIAVGQSVQTSWTISTIPSTGSEYIQAWINEVDFPKIALSQQLTLTLDAYFDHQFKGEIYHIAQQSESKTDWGNASYYSVKIKLINKPAVKLIPGMSVRVEVQ
;
A
#
# COMPACT_ATOMS: atom_id res chain seq x y z
N MET A 1 -86.97 -7.36 79.66
CA MET A 1 -86.64 -8.76 79.45
C MET A 1 -86.20 -8.98 78.05
N LEU A 2 -85.01 -9.56 77.85
CA LEU A 2 -84.49 -10.20 76.63
C LEU A 2 -84.02 -9.34 75.48
N PHE A 3 -82.76 -9.65 75.10
CA PHE A 3 -82.02 -9.55 73.83
C PHE A 3 -81.14 -8.30 73.57
N ILE A 4 -79.92 -8.34 74.20
CA ILE A 4 -78.72 -7.78 73.50
C ILE A 4 -77.49 -8.57 73.95
N PRO A 5 -77.08 -9.66 73.25
CA PRO A 5 -75.64 -10.00 73.24
C PRO A 5 -75.12 -10.34 71.85
N CYS A 6 -75.76 -10.10 70.73
CA CYS A 6 -75.30 -10.52 69.38
C CYS A 6 -74.43 -9.51 68.58
N LEU A 7 -74.52 -8.19 68.94
CA LEU A 7 -73.89 -7.15 68.17
C LEU A 7 -72.39 -6.91 68.47
N LYS A 8 -71.89 -7.35 69.61
CA LYS A 8 -70.42 -7.17 69.96
C LYS A 8 -69.51 -8.16 69.32
N LYS A 9 -69.98 -9.31 68.86
CA LYS A 9 -69.11 -10.37 68.27
C LYS A 9 -68.87 -10.11 66.83
N THR A 10 -69.77 -9.49 66.07
CA THR A 10 -69.63 -9.17 64.65
C THR A 10 -68.70 -7.97 64.40
N TYR A 11 -68.71 -6.95 65.28
CA TYR A 11 -67.77 -5.80 65.21
C TYR A 11 -66.30 -6.24 65.50
N GLY A 12 -66.08 -7.16 66.40
CA GLY A 12 -64.72 -7.68 66.70
C GLY A 12 -64.08 -8.42 65.51
N ILE A 13 -64.84 -9.17 64.77
CA ILE A 13 -64.38 -9.92 63.55
C ILE A 13 -64.11 -8.95 62.43
N LEU A 14 -64.92 -7.91 62.19
CA LEU A 14 -64.74 -6.88 61.17
C LEU A 14 -63.49 -6.01 61.43
N ILE A 15 -63.23 -5.63 62.68
CA ILE A 15 -62.04 -4.89 63.06
C ILE A 15 -60.78 -5.73 62.94
N SER A 16 -60.81 -7.03 63.29
CA SER A 16 -59.73 -7.96 63.11
C SER A 16 -59.36 -8.23 61.66
N THR A 17 -60.34 -8.35 60.77
CA THR A 17 -60.13 -8.53 59.29
C THR A 17 -59.62 -7.24 58.64
N LEU A 18 -60.08 -6.06 59.08
CA LEU A 18 -59.59 -4.76 58.60
C LEU A 18 -58.15 -4.53 59.02
N LEU A 19 -57.79 -4.90 60.30
CA LEU A 19 -56.42 -4.75 60.81
C LEU A 19 -55.46 -5.71 60.11
N SER A 20 -55.88 -6.95 59.78
CA SER A 20 -55.09 -7.90 59.03
C SER A 20 -54.85 -7.47 57.54
N LEU A 21 -55.87 -6.79 56.95
CA LEU A 21 -55.75 -6.26 55.59
C LEU A 21 -54.82 -5.06 55.50
N ILE A 22 -54.80 -4.19 56.53
CA ILE A 22 -53.89 -3.06 56.66
C ILE A 22 -52.44 -3.53 56.90
N LEU A 23 -52.23 -4.60 57.70
CA LEU A 23 -50.90 -5.21 57.88
C LEU A 23 -50.39 -5.88 56.65
N LEU A 24 -51.24 -6.49 55.79
CA LEU A 24 -50.85 -7.12 54.55
C LEU A 24 -50.47 -6.09 53.47
N THR A 25 -51.18 -4.94 53.45
CA THR A 25 -50.84 -3.85 52.49
C THR A 25 -49.57 -3.10 52.89
N SER A 26 -49.27 -2.97 54.19
CA SER A 26 -47.99 -2.37 54.62
C SER A 26 -46.78 -3.28 54.35
N PHE A 27 -46.96 -4.60 54.31
CA PHE A 27 -45.89 -5.55 53.94
C PHE A 27 -45.61 -5.57 52.44
N LEU A 28 -46.60 -5.26 51.62
CA LEU A 28 -46.40 -5.15 50.13
C LEU A 28 -45.76 -3.82 49.71
N LEU A 29 -45.75 -2.78 50.56
CA LEU A 29 -45.17 -1.48 50.24
C LEU A 29 -43.68 -1.37 50.59
N THR A 30 -43.09 -2.33 51.30
CA THR A 30 -41.67 -2.27 51.71
C THR A 30 -40.72 -3.12 50.85
N ALA A 31 -41.23 -3.78 49.80
CA ALA A 31 -40.41 -4.55 48.87
C ALA A 31 -40.08 -3.77 47.59
N GLN A 32 -39.83 -2.46 47.65
CA GLN A 32 -39.05 -1.77 46.63
C GLN A 32 -37.58 -1.97 46.99
N GLU A 33 -37.03 -3.10 46.60
CA GLU A 33 -35.58 -3.29 46.50
C GLU A 33 -35.07 -2.19 45.56
N LYS A 34 -34.46 -1.16 46.17
CA LYS A 34 -33.62 -0.25 45.45
C LYS A 34 -32.43 -1.07 45.01
N THR A 35 -32.55 -1.69 43.81
CA THR A 35 -31.43 -2.33 43.13
C THR A 35 -30.40 -1.23 42.91
N TYR A 36 -29.42 -1.11 43.80
CA TYR A 36 -28.23 -0.34 43.53
C TYR A 36 -27.49 -1.10 42.42
N LEU A 37 -27.84 -0.78 41.17
CA LEU A 37 -27.02 -1.16 40.04
C LEU A 37 -25.69 -0.47 40.26
N SER A 38 -24.70 -1.24 40.74
CA SER A 38 -23.32 -0.78 40.79
C SER A 38 -22.99 -0.35 39.35
N PRO A 39 -22.50 0.86 39.14
CA PRO A 39 -22.15 1.28 37.80
C PRO A 39 -21.16 0.29 37.19
N LEU A 40 -21.46 -0.22 36.00
CA LEU A 40 -20.55 -1.10 35.30
C LEU A 40 -19.32 -0.29 34.88
N ILE A 41 -18.16 -0.70 35.35
CA ILE A 41 -16.88 -0.05 35.08
C ILE A 41 -16.09 -0.92 34.09
N LEU A 42 -15.73 -0.33 32.94
CA LEU A 42 -14.87 -0.98 31.97
C LEU A 42 -13.52 -0.26 31.90
N THR A 43 -12.48 -1.00 31.60
CA THR A 43 -11.16 -0.43 31.32
C THR A 43 -10.99 -0.31 29.81
N GLY A 44 -10.58 0.86 29.38
CA GLY A 44 -10.29 1.16 27.97
C GLY A 44 -8.94 1.81 27.78
N LYS A 45 -8.51 1.91 26.53
CA LYS A 45 -7.32 2.65 26.11
C LYS A 45 -7.70 3.61 25.00
N ILE A 46 -7.02 4.75 24.95
CA ILE A 46 -7.11 5.67 23.81
C ILE A 46 -6.37 5.06 22.64
N GLU A 47 -7.05 4.91 21.53
CA GLU A 47 -6.49 4.48 20.26
C GLU A 47 -6.64 5.60 19.22
N ALA A 48 -5.69 5.68 18.28
CA ALA A 48 -5.82 6.58 17.14
C ALA A 48 -6.76 5.96 16.10
N GLY A 49 -7.72 6.73 15.63
CA GLY A 49 -8.73 6.25 14.66
C GLY A 49 -8.13 5.90 13.30
N ASP A 50 -7.11 6.64 12.90
CA ASP A 50 -6.37 6.41 11.69
C ASP A 50 -4.88 6.59 11.97
N THR A 51 -4.08 5.63 11.55
CA THR A 51 -2.64 5.60 11.81
C THR A 51 -1.93 5.28 10.50
N GLN A 52 -1.05 6.18 10.07
CA GLN A 52 -0.11 5.82 9.00
C GLN A 52 0.90 4.83 9.57
N LYS A 53 1.00 3.66 8.95
CA LYS A 53 2.00 2.65 9.27
C LYS A 53 3.13 2.72 8.24
N PHE A 54 4.35 2.72 8.72
CA PHE A 54 5.54 2.54 7.88
C PHE A 54 5.92 1.07 7.92
N THR A 55 5.62 0.39 6.83
CA THR A 55 5.95 -1.02 6.65
C THR A 55 7.16 -1.17 5.75
N VAL A 56 7.99 -2.16 6.02
CA VAL A 56 9.15 -2.48 5.18
C VAL A 56 8.65 -2.87 3.79
N PRO A 57 9.07 -2.16 2.72
CA PRO A 57 8.63 -2.44 1.37
C PRO A 57 9.12 -3.81 0.92
N TRP A 58 8.38 -4.40 -0.01
CA TRP A 58 8.85 -5.59 -0.70
C TRP A 58 10.02 -5.21 -1.63
N SER A 59 11.07 -6.00 -1.60
CA SER A 59 12.25 -5.85 -2.46
C SER A 59 12.79 -7.22 -2.84
N GLN A 60 13.81 -7.28 -3.67
CA GLN A 60 14.46 -8.53 -4.08
C GLN A 60 15.03 -9.33 -2.89
N THR A 61 15.33 -8.65 -1.79
CA THR A 61 15.79 -9.27 -0.54
C THR A 61 14.67 -9.29 0.49
N TRP A 62 14.51 -10.41 1.22
CA TRP A 62 13.50 -10.57 2.27
C TRP A 62 13.83 -9.79 3.56
N ARG A 63 15.03 -9.22 3.66
CA ARG A 63 15.49 -8.35 4.74
C ARG A 63 16.03 -7.05 4.19
N GLN A 64 15.73 -5.95 4.90
CA GLN A 64 16.26 -4.63 4.62
C GLN A 64 16.95 -4.08 5.87
N GLN A 65 18.09 -3.42 5.69
CA GLN A 65 18.76 -2.72 6.77
C GLN A 65 18.29 -1.26 6.83
N ILE A 66 17.98 -0.78 8.02
CA ILE A 66 17.59 0.61 8.23
C ILE A 66 18.87 1.47 8.22
N LYS A 67 19.00 2.32 7.23
CA LYS A 67 20.12 3.27 7.11
C LYS A 67 19.91 4.51 7.97
N TRP A 68 18.69 5.03 7.96
CA TRP A 68 18.31 6.20 8.70
C TRP A 68 16.81 6.15 9.03
N MET A 69 16.44 6.69 10.18
CA MET A 69 15.05 6.95 10.53
C MET A 69 14.95 8.17 11.42
N LYS A 70 13.85 8.89 11.30
CA LYS A 70 13.58 10.07 12.14
C LYS A 70 13.45 9.63 13.59
N PRO A 71 14.03 10.35 14.57
CA PRO A 71 13.96 10.01 15.98
C PRO A 71 12.55 9.85 16.50
N GLU A 72 12.36 8.90 17.45
CA GLU A 72 11.08 8.68 18.09
C GLU A 72 10.61 9.92 18.88
N GLY A 73 9.34 10.25 18.76
CA GLY A 73 8.75 11.40 19.47
C GLY A 73 8.90 12.72 18.72
N GLU A 74 9.68 12.78 17.65
CA GLU A 74 9.78 14.00 16.83
C GLU A 74 8.55 14.20 15.94
N PHE A 75 8.25 15.48 15.69
CA PHE A 75 7.20 15.87 14.77
C PHE A 75 7.68 15.77 13.32
N ILE A 76 6.86 15.19 12.46
CA ILE A 76 7.12 15.04 11.03
C ILE A 76 5.98 15.67 10.22
N ARG A 77 6.31 16.34 9.12
CA ARG A 77 5.35 16.95 8.21
C ARG A 77 5.07 16.03 7.02
N LYS A 78 3.91 16.20 6.43
CA LYS A 78 3.56 15.52 5.17
C LYS A 78 4.62 15.76 4.10
N GLY A 79 5.06 14.67 3.44
CA GLY A 79 6.11 14.69 2.41
C GLY A 79 7.54 14.58 2.94
N GLU A 80 7.77 14.74 4.23
CA GLU A 80 9.08 14.61 4.86
C GLU A 80 9.51 13.14 4.94
N LEU A 81 10.81 12.88 4.81
CA LEU A 81 11.39 11.54 4.96
C LEU A 81 11.24 11.05 6.40
N ALA A 82 10.67 9.86 6.55
CA ALA A 82 10.51 9.19 7.84
C ALA A 82 11.57 8.12 8.04
N ILE A 83 11.83 7.30 7.01
CA ILE A 83 12.72 6.15 7.08
C ILE A 83 13.41 5.97 5.73
N VAL A 84 14.70 5.63 5.78
CA VAL A 84 15.53 5.30 4.62
C VAL A 84 16.18 3.96 4.87
N PHE A 85 15.98 3.04 3.95
CA PHE A 85 16.67 1.74 3.94
C PHE A 85 17.98 1.82 3.16
N GLU A 86 18.85 0.85 3.38
CA GLU A 86 20.08 0.71 2.61
C GLU A 86 19.77 0.37 1.15
N SER A 87 20.39 1.11 0.23
CA SER A 87 20.16 1.01 -1.21
C SER A 87 21.43 0.78 -2.03
N SER A 88 22.55 0.46 -1.39
CA SER A 88 23.86 0.34 -2.06
C SER A 88 23.85 -0.64 -3.23
N ASP A 89 23.13 -1.76 -3.11
CA ASP A 89 23.00 -2.74 -4.18
C ASP A 89 22.22 -2.15 -5.37
N SER A 90 21.10 -1.45 -5.09
CA SER A 90 20.31 -0.77 -6.12
C SER A 90 21.10 0.37 -6.78
N ASP A 91 21.87 1.12 -6.02
CA ASP A 91 22.72 2.21 -6.53
C ASP A 91 23.77 1.67 -7.49
N SER A 92 24.47 0.60 -7.11
CA SER A 92 25.47 -0.06 -7.95
C SER A 92 24.85 -0.63 -9.24
N GLN A 93 23.66 -1.19 -9.15
CA GLN A 93 22.95 -1.74 -10.30
C GLN A 93 22.44 -0.65 -11.26
N ILE A 94 21.99 0.47 -10.73
CA ILE A 94 21.61 1.66 -11.53
C ILE A 94 22.82 2.19 -12.29
N GLU A 95 23.96 2.40 -11.61
CA GLU A 95 25.20 2.87 -12.26
C GLU A 95 25.67 1.92 -13.37
N GLN A 96 25.61 0.63 -13.13
CA GLN A 96 25.96 -0.40 -14.11
C GLN A 96 25.05 -0.38 -15.35
N LEU A 97 23.72 -0.23 -15.14
CA LEU A 97 22.76 -0.13 -16.23
C LEU A 97 22.89 1.19 -17.01
N GLU A 98 23.20 2.29 -16.34
CA GLU A 98 23.48 3.58 -16.99
C GLU A 98 24.71 3.49 -17.90
N ALA A 99 25.79 2.90 -17.42
CA ALA A 99 26.99 2.65 -18.24
C ALA A 99 26.69 1.74 -19.43
N GLN A 100 25.93 0.66 -19.21
CA GLN A 100 25.51 -0.24 -20.29
C GLN A 100 24.60 0.45 -21.32
N LEU A 101 23.72 1.33 -20.89
CA LEU A 101 22.84 2.11 -21.78
C LEU A 101 23.66 3.02 -22.68
N VAL A 102 24.64 3.73 -22.13
CA VAL A 102 25.57 4.57 -22.90
C VAL A 102 26.32 3.76 -23.93
N GLN A 103 26.93 2.64 -23.52
CA GLN A 103 27.67 1.76 -24.42
C GLN A 103 26.78 1.20 -25.55
N THR A 104 25.55 0.80 -25.24
CA THR A 104 24.61 0.28 -26.23
C THR A 104 24.20 1.34 -27.23
N LYS A 105 23.94 2.58 -26.78
CA LYS A 105 23.65 3.72 -27.66
C LYS A 105 24.81 4.04 -28.59
N GLU A 106 26.04 4.04 -28.09
CA GLU A 106 27.23 4.27 -28.91
C GLU A 106 27.43 3.15 -29.95
N THR A 107 27.22 1.90 -29.57
CA THR A 107 27.26 0.76 -30.48
C THR A 107 26.19 0.89 -31.56
N ALA A 108 24.98 1.31 -31.20
CA ALA A 108 23.88 1.58 -32.12
C ALA A 108 24.24 2.66 -33.15
N ASN A 109 24.82 3.77 -32.69
CA ASN A 109 25.27 4.85 -33.56
C ASN A 109 26.36 4.40 -34.55
N ASN A 110 27.35 3.68 -34.07
CA ASN A 110 28.42 3.13 -34.89
C ASN A 110 27.92 2.15 -35.97
N ASN A 111 26.97 1.28 -35.60
CA ASN A 111 26.35 0.34 -36.55
C ASN A 111 25.49 1.08 -37.61
N ARG A 112 24.77 2.12 -37.20
CA ARG A 112 24.02 2.97 -38.13
C ARG A 112 24.95 3.59 -39.18
N GLN A 113 26.08 4.17 -38.75
CA GLN A 113 27.05 4.77 -39.68
C GLN A 113 27.65 3.73 -40.64
N LYS A 114 27.97 2.54 -40.15
CA LYS A 114 28.47 1.44 -40.99
C LYS A 114 27.45 1.01 -42.03
N ASN A 115 26.19 0.83 -41.61
CA ASN A 115 25.11 0.46 -42.53
C ASN A 115 24.82 1.55 -43.59
N GLU A 116 24.92 2.82 -43.23
CA GLU A 116 24.77 3.94 -44.15
C GLU A 116 25.85 3.91 -45.25
N ILE A 117 27.12 3.64 -44.86
CA ILE A 117 28.20 3.50 -45.84
C ILE A 117 27.95 2.29 -46.76
N LEU A 118 27.46 1.15 -46.23
CA LEU A 118 27.12 0.00 -47.05
C LEU A 118 26.01 0.27 -48.04
N ILE A 119 24.99 1.05 -47.66
CA ILE A 119 23.90 1.46 -48.57
C ILE A 119 24.42 2.39 -49.66
N ILE A 120 25.19 3.41 -49.29
CA ILE A 120 25.79 4.34 -50.26
C ILE A 120 26.64 3.58 -51.31
N ASN A 121 27.44 2.61 -50.85
CA ASN A 121 28.24 1.77 -51.76
C ASN A 121 27.35 0.91 -52.69
N ALA A 122 26.28 0.34 -52.18
CA ALA A 122 25.34 -0.47 -52.95
C ALA A 122 24.54 0.39 -53.97
N GLU A 123 24.18 1.62 -53.62
CA GLU A 123 23.56 2.61 -54.52
C GLU A 123 24.51 2.99 -55.64
N HIS A 124 25.78 3.25 -55.33
CA HIS A 124 26.81 3.52 -56.30
C HIS A 124 27.00 2.36 -57.30
N ASP A 125 27.07 1.11 -56.78
CA ASP A 125 27.15 -0.08 -57.62
C ASP A 125 25.93 -0.24 -58.53
N LEU A 126 24.73 0.08 -58.02
CA LEU A 126 23.49 0.05 -58.79
C LEU A 126 23.50 1.07 -59.92
N ILE A 127 23.87 2.32 -59.65
CA ILE A 127 23.97 3.38 -60.67
C ILE A 127 24.96 2.97 -61.76
N LYS A 128 26.15 2.49 -61.37
CA LYS A 128 27.18 2.02 -62.31
C LYS A 128 26.66 0.91 -63.21
N THR A 129 26.04 -0.12 -62.64
CA THR A 129 25.50 -1.26 -63.42
C THR A 129 24.31 -0.87 -64.26
N GLN A 130 23.45 0.08 -63.83
CA GLN A 130 22.36 0.65 -64.63
C GLN A 130 22.89 1.37 -65.89
N LEU A 131 23.95 2.19 -65.74
CA LEU A 131 24.57 2.89 -66.84
C LEU A 131 25.22 1.90 -67.82
N ASN A 132 25.92 0.88 -67.33
CA ASN A 132 26.53 -0.16 -68.16
C ASN A 132 25.47 -0.94 -68.95
N HIS A 133 24.38 -1.37 -68.29
CA HIS A 133 23.29 -2.08 -68.96
C HIS A 133 22.59 -1.20 -70.02
N LYS A 134 22.38 0.10 -69.72
CA LYS A 134 21.86 1.03 -70.68
C LYS A 134 22.76 1.20 -71.94
N LEU A 135 24.11 1.24 -71.70
CA LEU A 135 25.06 1.34 -72.78
C LEU A 135 25.00 0.09 -73.69
N THR A 136 25.05 -1.15 -73.10
CA THR A 136 24.99 -2.41 -73.81
C THR A 136 23.66 -2.57 -74.56
N THR A 137 22.52 -2.11 -74.00
CA THR A 137 21.21 -2.05 -74.68
C THR A 137 21.25 -1.14 -75.91
N THR A 138 21.81 0.06 -75.77
CA THR A 138 21.92 1.01 -76.86
C THR A 138 22.83 0.48 -78.01
N MET A 139 23.92 -0.24 -77.65
CA MET A 139 24.80 -0.86 -78.63
C MET A 139 24.12 -2.02 -79.40
N LEU A 140 23.23 -2.77 -78.72
CA LEU A 140 22.48 -3.86 -79.34
C LEU A 140 21.38 -3.33 -80.28
N ASP A 141 20.74 -2.18 -79.94
CA ASP A 141 19.72 -1.53 -80.78
C ASP A 141 20.29 -0.86 -82.06
N THR A 142 21.63 -0.72 -82.17
CA THR A 142 22.28 -0.12 -83.34
C THR A 142 22.26 -1.12 -84.50
N PRO A 143 22.03 -0.67 -85.80
CA PRO A 143 21.96 -1.58 -86.93
C PRO A 143 23.19 -2.46 -87.03
N LEU A 144 22.97 -3.80 -86.97
CA LEU A 144 24.04 -4.84 -86.91
C LEU A 144 24.52 -5.29 -88.33
N SER A 145 24.04 -4.62 -89.40
CA SER A 145 24.24 -4.99 -90.84
C SER A 145 25.73 -5.06 -91.23
N PHE A 146 26.60 -4.29 -90.59
CA PHE A 146 28.03 -4.23 -90.87
C PHE A 146 28.94 -4.97 -89.92
N ARG A 147 28.38 -5.77 -88.95
CA ARG A 147 29.16 -6.49 -87.92
C ARG A 147 29.26 -7.97 -88.25
N SER A 148 30.42 -8.57 -87.87
CA SER A 148 30.65 -10.01 -88.00
C SER A 148 29.71 -10.79 -87.00
N GLN A 149 29.49 -12.07 -87.32
CA GLN A 149 28.66 -12.92 -86.42
C GLN A 149 29.26 -12.97 -85.03
N PHE A 150 30.56 -13.07 -84.89
CA PHE A 150 31.27 -13.08 -83.63
C PHE A 150 31.05 -11.79 -82.81
N GLU A 151 31.05 -10.65 -83.44
CA GLU A 151 30.77 -9.39 -82.76
C GLU A 151 29.31 -9.30 -82.31
N LYS A 152 28.37 -9.86 -83.07
CA LYS A 152 26.96 -9.94 -82.67
C LYS A 152 26.78 -10.83 -81.43
N ASP A 153 27.37 -12.00 -81.44
CA ASP A 153 27.31 -12.97 -80.29
C ASP A 153 27.93 -12.37 -79.03
N ASN A 154 29.05 -11.65 -79.15
CA ASN A 154 29.66 -10.94 -78.06
C ASN A 154 28.75 -9.84 -77.45
N LEU A 155 28.08 -9.07 -78.35
CA LEU A 155 27.12 -8.03 -77.88
C LEU A 155 25.93 -8.64 -77.07
N VAL A 156 25.39 -9.76 -77.58
CA VAL A 156 24.33 -10.48 -76.88
C VAL A 156 24.82 -10.97 -75.49
N PHE A 157 26.01 -11.56 -75.43
CA PHE A 157 26.63 -12.00 -74.20
C PHE A 157 26.85 -10.83 -73.23
N ASP A 158 27.38 -9.70 -73.70
CA ASP A 158 27.62 -8.52 -72.85
C ASP A 158 26.31 -7.94 -72.35
N PHE A 159 25.21 -7.93 -73.13
CA PHE A 159 23.87 -7.53 -72.71
C PHE A 159 23.34 -8.45 -71.61
N GLU A 160 23.40 -9.79 -71.80
CA GLU A 160 22.95 -10.77 -70.80
C GLU A 160 23.76 -10.66 -69.51
N LYS A 161 25.07 -10.48 -69.61
CA LYS A 161 25.97 -10.27 -68.49
C LYS A 161 25.60 -8.99 -67.71
N SER A 162 25.42 -7.87 -68.43
CA SER A 162 25.05 -6.60 -67.80
C SER A 162 23.68 -6.65 -67.14
N ALA A 163 22.71 -7.37 -67.71
CA ALA A 163 21.39 -7.58 -67.10
C ALA A 163 21.48 -8.38 -65.78
N LYS A 164 22.34 -9.42 -65.78
CA LYS A 164 22.60 -10.21 -64.53
C LYS A 164 23.27 -9.36 -63.46
N GLU A 165 24.29 -8.56 -63.84
CA GLU A 165 25.00 -7.65 -62.91
C GLU A 165 24.04 -6.60 -62.32
N LEU A 166 23.16 -6.04 -63.13
CA LEU A 166 22.11 -5.11 -62.67
C LEU A 166 21.17 -5.75 -61.66
N ASN A 167 20.71 -6.98 -61.91
CA ASN A 167 19.84 -7.69 -60.96
C ASN A 167 20.57 -8.01 -59.67
N GLN A 168 21.86 -8.37 -59.70
CA GLN A 168 22.68 -8.58 -58.51
C GLN A 168 22.84 -7.28 -57.69
N ALA A 169 23.10 -6.15 -58.34
CA ALA A 169 23.22 -4.85 -57.68
C ALA A 169 21.91 -4.42 -56.99
N LYS A 170 20.76 -4.63 -57.70
CA LYS A 170 19.43 -4.39 -57.07
C LYS A 170 19.20 -5.23 -55.85
N LEU A 171 19.53 -6.53 -55.88
CA LEU A 171 19.41 -7.43 -54.78
C LEU A 171 20.34 -7.03 -53.63
N LYS A 172 21.57 -6.61 -53.91
CA LYS A 172 22.55 -6.15 -52.92
C LYS A 172 22.07 -4.91 -52.17
N LEU A 173 21.51 -3.90 -52.89
CA LEU A 173 20.92 -2.73 -52.30
C LEU A 173 19.72 -3.09 -51.37
N LYS A 174 18.81 -3.94 -51.90
CA LYS A 174 17.67 -4.40 -51.11
C LYS A 174 18.12 -5.09 -49.81
N THR A 175 19.09 -5.99 -49.90
CA THR A 175 19.63 -6.69 -48.72
C THR A 175 20.27 -5.72 -47.74
N ALA A 176 21.00 -4.70 -48.19
CA ALA A 176 21.59 -3.68 -47.33
C ALA A 176 20.51 -2.87 -46.57
N LEU A 177 19.43 -2.50 -47.26
CA LEU A 177 18.30 -1.78 -46.63
C LEU A 177 17.55 -2.66 -45.60
N ASP A 178 17.26 -3.91 -45.97
CA ASP A 178 16.59 -4.86 -45.08
C ASP A 178 17.45 -5.15 -43.82
N SER A 179 18.79 -5.29 -43.99
CA SER A 179 19.73 -5.47 -42.90
C SER A 179 19.78 -4.24 -41.96
N GLN A 180 19.83 -3.04 -42.53
CA GLN A 180 19.79 -1.80 -41.75
C GLN A 180 18.53 -1.73 -40.89
N LYS A 181 17.37 -2.02 -41.48
CA LYS A 181 16.10 -2.03 -40.74
C LYS A 181 16.11 -3.01 -39.60
N ALA A 182 16.53 -4.24 -39.86
CA ALA A 182 16.62 -5.29 -38.81
C ALA A 182 17.58 -4.92 -37.68
N ASP A 183 18.72 -4.29 -38.01
CA ASP A 183 19.68 -3.82 -37.01
C ASP A 183 19.11 -2.69 -36.15
N VAL A 184 18.40 -1.73 -36.77
CA VAL A 184 17.74 -0.62 -36.05
C VAL A 184 16.70 -1.18 -35.09
N ASP A 185 15.82 -2.07 -35.55
CA ASP A 185 14.79 -2.70 -34.72
C ASP A 185 15.40 -3.47 -33.54
N LYS A 186 16.44 -4.26 -33.79
CA LYS A 186 17.17 -5.00 -32.74
C LYS A 186 17.78 -4.08 -31.68
N GLN A 187 18.40 -2.99 -32.11
CA GLN A 187 19.05 -2.04 -31.21
C GLN A 187 18.01 -1.26 -30.41
N PHE A 188 16.90 -0.87 -31.04
CA PHE A 188 15.76 -0.22 -30.34
C PHE A 188 15.26 -1.09 -29.19
N ILE A 189 14.97 -2.38 -29.45
CA ILE A 189 14.53 -3.34 -28.42
C ILE A 189 15.58 -3.48 -27.31
N SER A 190 16.87 -3.51 -27.66
CA SER A 190 17.94 -3.63 -26.67
C SER A 190 18.03 -2.40 -25.74
N ILE A 191 17.93 -1.20 -26.30
CA ILE A 191 17.90 0.08 -25.56
C ILE A 191 16.66 0.16 -24.66
N GLU A 192 15.49 -0.16 -25.21
CA GLU A 192 14.22 -0.14 -24.45
C GLU A 192 14.26 -1.10 -23.26
N LYS A 193 14.83 -2.32 -23.45
CA LYS A 193 15.01 -3.28 -22.37
C LYS A 193 15.87 -2.71 -21.23
N ILE A 194 17.02 -2.13 -21.56
CA ILE A 194 17.93 -1.55 -20.54
C ILE A 194 17.27 -0.37 -19.85
N GLN A 195 16.58 0.48 -20.62
CA GLN A 195 15.85 1.63 -20.06
C GLN A 195 14.76 1.18 -19.08
N SER A 196 13.97 0.17 -19.44
CA SER A 196 12.94 -0.40 -18.57
C SER A 196 13.54 -0.99 -17.29
N GLN A 197 14.68 -1.67 -17.38
CA GLN A 197 15.39 -2.19 -16.20
C GLN A 197 15.89 -1.05 -15.31
N LEU A 198 16.41 0.02 -15.89
CA LEU A 198 16.88 1.20 -15.17
C LEU A 198 15.74 1.88 -14.42
N ASP A 199 14.60 2.08 -15.10
CA ASP A 199 13.43 2.72 -14.51
C ASP A 199 12.85 1.88 -13.37
N ASN A 200 12.78 0.55 -13.53
CA ASN A 200 12.36 -0.37 -12.46
C ASN A 200 13.29 -0.29 -11.23
N ASN A 201 14.61 -0.29 -11.43
CA ASN A 201 15.55 -0.19 -10.31
C ASN A 201 15.48 1.17 -9.59
N ARG A 202 15.24 2.25 -10.33
CA ARG A 202 15.02 3.58 -9.75
C ARG A 202 13.74 3.63 -8.92
N GLU A 203 12.65 3.05 -9.43
CA GLU A 203 11.40 2.94 -8.69
C GLU A 203 11.54 2.09 -7.41
N GLU A 204 12.26 0.96 -7.48
CA GLU A 204 12.57 0.16 -6.29
C GLU A 204 13.38 0.96 -5.26
N LYS A 205 14.38 1.73 -5.70
CA LYS A 205 15.16 2.62 -4.82
C LYS A 205 14.27 3.68 -4.17
N GLU A 206 13.33 4.27 -4.89
CA GLU A 206 12.38 5.25 -4.33
C GLU A 206 11.49 4.61 -3.26
N LYS A 207 11.06 3.37 -3.43
CA LYS A 207 10.28 2.61 -2.44
C LYS A 207 11.04 2.36 -1.14
N LEU A 208 12.37 2.36 -1.17
CA LEU A 208 13.22 2.25 0.02
C LEU A 208 13.27 3.55 0.85
N GLN A 209 12.65 4.61 0.40
CA GLN A 209 12.52 5.89 1.09
C GLN A 209 11.08 6.14 1.49
N LEU A 210 10.74 5.88 2.74
CA LEU A 210 9.38 6.05 3.24
C LEU A 210 9.15 7.50 3.67
N LYS A 211 8.11 8.14 3.09
CA LYS A 211 7.71 9.53 3.37
C LYS A 211 6.41 9.57 4.16
N ALA A 212 6.28 10.57 5.02
CA ALA A 212 5.05 10.82 5.73
C ALA A 212 3.94 11.29 4.77
N THR A 213 2.74 10.69 4.86
CA THR A 213 1.57 11.11 4.11
C THR A 213 0.71 12.12 4.88
N ARG A 214 1.03 12.34 6.15
CA ARG A 214 0.35 13.25 7.09
C ARG A 214 1.32 13.85 8.07
N ASP A 215 0.89 14.92 8.71
CA ASP A 215 1.58 15.52 9.84
C ASP A 215 1.33 14.72 11.12
N GLY A 216 2.31 14.65 12.01
CA GLY A 216 2.14 13.98 13.31
C GLY A 216 3.47 13.67 14.00
N THR A 217 3.38 12.97 15.12
CA THR A 217 4.55 12.51 15.87
C THR A 217 4.87 11.07 15.49
N ILE A 218 6.12 10.81 15.15
CA ILE A 218 6.55 9.46 14.77
C ILE A 218 6.77 8.60 16.02
N LEU A 219 6.26 7.38 16.00
CA LEU A 219 6.41 6.38 17.06
C LEU A 219 7.03 5.13 16.46
N HIS A 220 8.12 4.63 17.06
CA HIS A 220 8.77 3.41 16.62
C HIS A 220 8.05 2.17 17.14
N ALA A 221 7.95 1.15 16.30
CA ALA A 221 7.40 -0.14 16.69
C ALA A 221 8.42 -0.95 17.51
N ASN A 222 7.92 -1.95 18.22
CA ASN A 222 8.77 -2.92 18.89
C ASN A 222 9.10 -4.07 17.94
N HIS A 223 10.32 -4.57 18.05
CA HIS A 223 10.76 -5.74 17.31
C HIS A 223 9.93 -6.97 17.73
N PRO A 224 9.32 -7.72 16.79
CA PRO A 224 8.35 -8.76 17.09
C PRO A 224 8.86 -9.89 18.01
N TRP A 225 10.16 -10.17 17.98
CA TRP A 225 10.72 -11.32 18.70
C TRP A 225 11.37 -10.98 20.05
N ASN A 226 11.97 -9.81 20.17
CA ASN A 226 12.71 -9.43 21.38
C ASN A 226 12.09 -8.26 22.16
N GLY A 227 11.01 -7.67 21.63
CA GLY A 227 10.30 -6.55 22.25
C GLY A 227 11.06 -5.23 22.34
N SER A 228 12.33 -5.17 21.87
CA SER A 228 13.11 -3.93 21.87
C SER A 228 12.59 -2.96 20.79
N LYS A 229 12.80 -1.67 20.97
CA LYS A 229 12.48 -0.67 19.93
C LYS A 229 13.33 -0.91 18.69
N ILE A 230 12.69 -0.82 17.51
CA ILE A 230 13.39 -0.87 16.24
C ILE A 230 14.24 0.41 16.09
N ALA A 231 15.50 0.25 15.70
CA ALA A 231 16.48 1.33 15.62
C ALA A 231 17.28 1.28 14.32
N VAL A 232 17.98 2.39 14.02
CA VAL A 232 18.92 2.50 12.89
C VAL A 232 19.99 1.41 12.96
N GLY A 233 20.37 0.86 11.82
CA GLY A 233 21.36 -0.21 11.69
C GLY A 233 20.80 -1.61 11.84
N GLN A 234 19.56 -1.78 12.31
CA GLN A 234 18.92 -3.08 12.43
C GLN A 234 18.42 -3.60 11.08
N SER A 235 18.44 -4.93 10.94
CA SER A 235 17.88 -5.64 9.80
C SER A 235 16.44 -6.04 10.11
N VAL A 236 15.50 -5.61 9.25
CA VAL A 236 14.05 -5.83 9.39
C VAL A 236 13.51 -6.63 8.22
N GLN A 237 12.45 -7.41 8.46
CA GLN A 237 11.84 -8.23 7.41
C GLN A 237 10.77 -7.44 6.64
N THR A 238 10.59 -7.81 5.38
CA THR A 238 9.51 -7.30 4.53
C THR A 238 8.15 -7.42 5.23
N SER A 239 7.32 -6.40 5.04
CA SER A 239 5.97 -6.27 5.63
C SER A 239 5.93 -6.01 7.13
N TRP A 240 7.05 -5.95 7.85
CA TRP A 240 7.03 -5.49 9.24
C TRP A 240 6.69 -4.01 9.34
N THR A 241 5.85 -3.68 10.31
CA THR A 241 5.63 -2.28 10.69
C THR A 241 6.77 -1.85 11.60
N ILE A 242 7.52 -0.85 11.18
CA ILE A 242 8.72 -0.35 11.90
C ILE A 242 8.47 0.98 12.60
N SER A 243 7.50 1.75 12.12
CA SER A 243 7.10 3.01 12.74
C SER A 243 5.67 3.36 12.38
N THR A 244 5.06 4.27 13.14
CA THR A 244 3.70 4.74 12.93
C THR A 244 3.59 6.24 13.19
N ILE A 245 2.65 6.91 12.50
CA ILE A 245 2.21 8.26 12.79
C ILE A 245 0.72 8.18 13.14
N PRO A 246 0.33 8.25 14.43
CA PRO A 246 -1.07 8.32 14.81
C PRO A 246 -1.70 9.64 14.34
N SER A 247 -2.93 9.58 13.88
CA SER A 247 -3.69 10.77 13.52
C SER A 247 -4.10 11.53 14.79
N THR A 248 -3.93 12.85 14.76
CA THR A 248 -4.46 13.74 15.79
C THR A 248 -5.91 14.14 15.47
N GLY A 249 -6.81 13.96 16.42
CA GLY A 249 -8.19 14.42 16.31
C GLY A 249 -9.22 13.37 15.91
N SER A 250 -8.81 12.16 15.64
CA SER A 250 -9.67 10.99 15.38
C SER A 250 -9.49 9.90 16.45
N GLU A 251 -9.12 10.32 17.67
CA GLU A 251 -8.96 9.40 18.79
C GLU A 251 -10.30 8.79 19.16
N TYR A 252 -10.30 7.50 19.45
CA TYR A 252 -11.42 6.78 20.04
C TYR A 252 -10.92 5.96 21.25
N ILE A 253 -11.85 5.54 22.10
CA ILE A 253 -11.52 4.67 23.21
C ILE A 253 -11.91 3.25 22.85
N GLN A 254 -10.96 2.36 22.93
CA GLN A 254 -11.18 0.93 22.85
C GLN A 254 -11.27 0.35 24.25
N ALA A 255 -12.47 -0.10 24.64
CA ALA A 255 -12.72 -0.78 25.90
C ALA A 255 -13.05 -2.24 25.66
N TRP A 256 -12.95 -3.04 26.70
CA TRP A 256 -13.32 -4.47 26.65
C TRP A 256 -14.33 -4.76 27.75
N ILE A 257 -15.38 -5.48 27.35
CA ILE A 257 -16.42 -5.95 28.26
C ILE A 257 -16.40 -7.46 28.35
N ASN A 258 -16.57 -7.97 29.56
CA ASN A 258 -16.71 -9.41 29.78
C ASN A 258 -18.04 -9.91 29.19
N GLU A 259 -18.07 -11.15 28.69
CA GLU A 259 -19.26 -11.79 28.13
C GLU A 259 -20.46 -11.75 29.08
N VAL A 260 -20.27 -11.90 30.36
CA VAL A 260 -21.33 -11.85 31.41
C VAL A 260 -22.02 -10.48 31.46
N ASP A 261 -21.27 -9.41 31.21
CA ASP A 261 -21.78 -8.02 31.25
C ASP A 261 -22.20 -7.50 29.89
N PHE A 262 -21.96 -8.26 28.82
CA PHE A 262 -22.28 -7.87 27.45
C PHE A 262 -23.75 -7.41 27.26
N PRO A 263 -24.77 -8.04 27.85
CA PRO A 263 -26.16 -7.60 27.71
C PRO A 263 -26.47 -6.22 28.32
N LYS A 264 -25.56 -5.66 29.15
CA LYS A 264 -25.75 -4.37 29.81
C LYS A 264 -25.36 -3.16 28.97
N ILE A 265 -24.80 -3.37 27.77
CA ILE A 265 -24.41 -2.30 26.86
C ILE A 265 -25.20 -2.34 25.56
N ALA A 266 -25.39 -1.16 24.98
CA ALA A 266 -26.09 -1.00 23.70
C ALA A 266 -25.37 0.02 22.80
N LEU A 267 -25.58 -0.10 21.50
CA LEU A 267 -25.13 0.92 20.54
C LEU A 267 -25.77 2.27 20.86
N SER A 268 -25.01 3.35 20.63
CA SER A 268 -25.43 4.74 20.91
C SER A 268 -25.65 5.06 22.41
N GLN A 269 -25.26 4.17 23.31
CA GLN A 269 -25.32 4.43 24.74
C GLN A 269 -24.25 5.47 25.13
N GLN A 270 -24.68 6.46 25.95
CA GLN A 270 -23.77 7.47 26.49
C GLN A 270 -23.04 6.92 27.72
N LEU A 271 -21.78 7.28 27.84
CA LEU A 271 -20.88 6.82 28.88
C LEU A 271 -20.14 7.99 29.51
N THR A 272 -19.78 7.86 30.76
CA THR A 272 -18.85 8.77 31.41
C THR A 272 -17.44 8.20 31.35
N LEU A 273 -16.51 9.01 30.91
CA LEU A 273 -15.12 8.65 30.67
C LEU A 273 -14.22 9.45 31.57
N THR A 274 -13.29 8.81 32.24
CA THR A 274 -12.29 9.43 33.12
C THR A 274 -10.91 8.93 32.74
N LEU A 275 -9.97 9.85 32.45
CA LEU A 275 -8.59 9.50 32.18
C LEU A 275 -7.87 9.15 33.48
N ASP A 276 -7.16 8.01 33.52
CA ASP A 276 -6.39 7.63 34.71
C ASP A 276 -5.25 8.63 35.00
N ALA A 277 -4.74 9.31 33.98
CA ALA A 277 -3.72 10.36 34.14
C ALA A 277 -4.28 11.71 34.64
N TYR A 278 -5.60 11.96 34.53
CA TYR A 278 -6.27 13.23 34.85
C TYR A 278 -7.63 12.94 35.49
N PHE A 279 -7.64 12.54 36.76
CA PHE A 279 -8.86 12.12 37.50
C PHE A 279 -9.95 13.20 37.58
N ASP A 280 -9.56 14.47 37.56
CA ASP A 280 -10.48 15.60 37.72
C ASP A 280 -11.23 15.95 36.42
N HIS A 281 -10.85 15.31 35.29
CA HIS A 281 -11.43 15.58 33.99
C HIS A 281 -12.33 14.43 33.52
N GLN A 282 -13.65 14.62 33.67
CA GLN A 282 -14.67 13.74 33.11
C GLN A 282 -15.18 14.28 31.77
N PHE A 283 -15.38 13.38 30.84
CA PHE A 283 -15.95 13.71 29.53
C PHE A 283 -16.95 12.63 29.11
N LYS A 284 -17.75 12.94 28.11
CA LYS A 284 -18.78 12.03 27.62
C LYS A 284 -18.34 11.33 26.35
N GLY A 285 -18.67 10.05 26.25
CA GLY A 285 -18.48 9.23 25.05
C GLY A 285 -19.77 8.53 24.67
N GLU A 286 -19.83 8.02 23.47
CA GLU A 286 -20.93 7.24 22.92
C GLU A 286 -20.36 5.96 22.27
N ILE A 287 -20.96 4.82 22.57
CA ILE A 287 -20.64 3.56 21.92
C ILE A 287 -21.08 3.63 20.46
N TYR A 288 -20.14 3.54 19.53
CA TYR A 288 -20.46 3.52 18.10
C TYR A 288 -20.23 2.16 17.43
N HIS A 289 -19.49 1.25 18.11
CA HIS A 289 -19.25 -0.09 17.57
C HIS A 289 -19.04 -1.08 18.73
N ILE A 290 -19.66 -2.25 18.60
CA ILE A 290 -19.47 -3.40 19.48
C ILE A 290 -19.07 -4.58 18.60
N ALA A 291 -17.95 -5.24 18.93
CA ALA A 291 -17.50 -6.41 18.18
C ALA A 291 -18.52 -7.55 18.33
N GLN A 292 -18.77 -8.25 17.24
CA GLN A 292 -19.67 -9.41 17.22
C GLN A 292 -18.98 -10.73 17.61
N GLN A 293 -17.65 -10.71 17.66
CA GLN A 293 -16.84 -11.85 18.04
C GLN A 293 -16.06 -11.53 19.33
N SER A 294 -16.03 -12.46 20.26
CA SER A 294 -15.23 -12.37 21.46
C SER A 294 -13.76 -12.68 21.18
N GLU A 295 -12.89 -12.05 21.95
CA GLU A 295 -11.45 -12.27 21.98
C GLU A 295 -11.03 -12.78 23.35
N SER A 296 -10.10 -13.73 23.42
CA SER A 296 -9.46 -14.13 24.65
C SER A 296 -8.33 -13.15 25.00
N LYS A 297 -8.34 -12.63 26.21
CA LYS A 297 -7.27 -11.76 26.75
C LYS A 297 -6.46 -12.57 27.75
N THR A 298 -5.39 -13.20 27.28
CA THR A 298 -4.52 -14.07 28.12
C THR A 298 -3.99 -13.36 29.35
N ASP A 299 -3.77 -12.05 29.33
CA ASP A 299 -3.32 -11.23 30.43
C ASP A 299 -4.41 -11.01 31.49
N TRP A 300 -5.69 -11.24 31.18
CA TRP A 300 -6.84 -11.04 32.08
C TRP A 300 -7.51 -12.34 32.48
N GLY A 301 -6.92 -13.48 32.14
CA GLY A 301 -7.43 -14.83 32.42
C GLY A 301 -8.11 -15.47 31.19
N ASN A 302 -8.88 -16.56 31.46
CA ASN A 302 -9.50 -17.36 30.39
C ASN A 302 -10.92 -16.89 29.98
N ALA A 303 -11.35 -15.71 30.42
CA ALA A 303 -12.68 -15.18 30.08
C ALA A 303 -12.71 -14.61 28.66
N SER A 304 -13.88 -14.66 28.06
CA SER A 304 -14.16 -14.05 26.77
C SER A 304 -14.51 -12.57 26.92
N TYR A 305 -13.91 -11.73 26.12
CA TYR A 305 -14.15 -10.28 26.10
C TYR A 305 -14.58 -9.80 24.73
N TYR A 306 -15.52 -8.87 24.71
CA TYR A 306 -15.94 -8.18 23.49
C TYR A 306 -15.31 -6.79 23.44
N SER A 307 -14.76 -6.43 22.29
CA SER A 307 -14.20 -5.11 22.05
C SER A 307 -15.31 -4.09 21.78
N VAL A 308 -15.25 -2.97 22.48
CA VAL A 308 -16.22 -1.85 22.37
C VAL A 308 -15.46 -0.61 21.97
N LYS A 309 -15.88 0.07 20.90
CA LYS A 309 -15.30 1.34 20.47
C LYS A 309 -16.24 2.49 20.83
N ILE A 310 -15.66 3.50 21.49
CA ILE A 310 -16.38 4.64 22.04
C ILE A 310 -15.79 5.90 21.41
N LYS A 311 -16.64 6.70 20.76
CA LYS A 311 -16.27 8.03 20.27
C LYS A 311 -16.44 9.07 21.36
N LEU A 312 -15.59 10.09 21.34
CA LEU A 312 -15.69 11.23 22.25
C LEU A 312 -16.77 12.20 21.72
N ILE A 313 -17.73 12.56 22.58
CA ILE A 313 -18.74 13.57 22.24
C ILE A 313 -18.13 14.96 22.39
N ASN A 314 -17.43 15.21 23.50
CA ASN A 314 -16.74 16.47 23.74
C ASN A 314 -15.24 16.21 23.89
N LYS A 315 -14.42 16.97 23.14
CA LYS A 315 -12.97 16.88 23.33
C LYS A 315 -12.58 17.48 24.67
N PRO A 316 -11.86 16.73 25.51
CA PRO A 316 -11.33 17.29 26.75
C PRO A 316 -10.27 18.37 26.44
N ALA A 317 -10.12 19.33 27.36
CA ALA A 317 -9.11 20.39 27.24
C ALA A 317 -7.66 19.89 27.36
N VAL A 318 -7.49 18.60 27.69
CA VAL A 318 -6.18 17.94 27.85
C VAL A 318 -5.77 17.22 26.55
N LYS A 319 -4.48 17.16 26.32
CA LYS A 319 -3.93 16.43 25.15
C LYS A 319 -4.12 14.94 25.33
N LEU A 320 -4.92 14.32 24.47
CA LEU A 320 -5.09 12.87 24.42
C LEU A 320 -3.87 12.24 23.72
N ILE A 321 -3.27 11.26 24.36
CA ILE A 321 -2.13 10.51 23.79
C ILE A 321 -2.59 9.06 23.62
N PRO A 322 -2.47 8.46 22.42
CA PRO A 322 -2.74 7.04 22.21
C PRO A 322 -1.97 6.16 23.21
N GLY A 323 -2.65 5.16 23.78
CA GLY A 323 -2.10 4.30 24.84
C GLY A 323 -2.45 4.72 26.25
N MET A 324 -3.00 5.93 26.49
CA MET A 324 -3.51 6.31 27.82
C MET A 324 -4.68 5.44 28.24
N SER A 325 -4.69 5.05 29.52
CA SER A 325 -5.79 4.29 30.12
C SER A 325 -6.96 5.19 30.45
N VAL A 326 -8.16 4.65 30.26
CA VAL A 326 -9.44 5.34 30.47
C VAL A 326 -10.37 4.43 31.24
N ARG A 327 -10.93 4.95 32.32
CA ARG A 327 -12.05 4.34 33.03
C ARG A 327 -13.36 4.74 32.31
N VAL A 328 -14.16 3.74 31.99
CA VAL A 328 -15.43 3.89 31.30
C VAL A 328 -16.55 3.48 32.25
N GLU A 329 -17.43 4.40 32.61
CA GLU A 329 -18.58 4.14 33.51
C GLU A 329 -19.85 4.11 32.66
N VAL A 330 -20.53 2.97 32.70
CA VAL A 330 -21.83 2.75 32.05
C VAL A 330 -22.91 3.17 33.03
N GLN A 331 -23.73 4.14 32.61
CA GLN A 331 -24.88 4.63 33.40
C GLN A 331 -26.12 3.79 33.17
#